data_4e719b87b7177107d99bd7caedac5ad7
#
_entry.id   4e719b87b7177107d99bd7caedac5ad7
#
_cell.length_a   1.000
_cell.length_b   1.000
_cell.length_c   1.000
_cell.angle_alpha   90.00
_cell.angle_beta   90.00
_cell.angle_gamma   90.00
#
_symmetry.space_group_name_H-M   'P 1'
#
loop_
_entity.id
_entity.type
_entity.pdbx_description
1 polymer ?
#
loop_
_entity_poly.entity_id
_entity_poly.type
_entity_poly.pdbx_seq_one_letter_code
_entity_poly.pdbx_strand_id
1 'polypeptide(L)'
;MKANKNQFYEGQICNATILFPTCSMCPSQGANNFLGYQPTYWQYMDKLVYWAGSASEGIIIPPPAGSTDAAHQSGVKSLGQVFFPPSAFGGRQEWVRQMLTKENGKYIYAIKLYEIAKYMGFDGWFINEESGGGSTSEWVDFIKEFNGIADANGDTQMEIQGYNAARSPNEAIVKSHKSTSQFLEYGSPDDYRNYADILGCTEAETFSKIYGGVQVVNSGHMGYTDALDWAMPVDGHGGSLALFCPEERIWKDNVKSLLGTKDECGENAYLAQRKTFYKERDMWVNQYGDPTYADDFGWPGLSGRMLERSVISSMPFETSFCVGLGKHRFVEGEKQNTQDWYHSGVQSIMPTWRYWIENKEGLDVSIDWDDAYNFGSSLKIKGKLTAGDHLMRLYKTMIPVTSGGTLRLVYKTSTPGSVEVRLATESKVKGEMVTLSNPTVTDKNGWTIAEYDLSQLNGKTVYMISLNMKSET
;
A
#
# COMPACT_ATOMS: atom_id res chain seq x y z
N MET A 1 17.02 0.91 8.51
CA MET A 1 16.81 2.33 8.95
C MET A 1 15.42 2.41 9.54
N LYS A 2 15.27 2.83 10.79
CA LYS A 2 13.99 2.98 11.50
C LYS A 2 13.74 4.46 11.76
N ALA A 3 12.56 4.97 11.45
CA ALA A 3 12.14 6.33 11.82
C ALA A 3 11.77 6.40 13.31
N ASN A 4 11.23 5.31 13.84
CA ASN A 4 10.80 5.16 15.22
C ASN A 4 11.41 3.89 15.83
N LYS A 5 11.89 3.99 17.08
CA LYS A 5 12.50 2.86 17.79
C LYS A 5 11.59 1.63 17.97
N ASN A 6 10.27 1.87 18.03
CA ASN A 6 9.25 0.83 18.25
C ASN A 6 8.87 0.08 16.97
N GLN A 7 9.35 0.52 15.79
CA GLN A 7 9.11 -0.19 14.55
C GLN A 7 9.87 -1.52 14.52
N PHE A 8 9.26 -2.56 13.99
CA PHE A 8 9.91 -3.84 13.77
C PHE A 8 9.70 -4.34 12.33
N TYR A 9 10.60 -5.21 11.90
CA TYR A 9 10.72 -5.59 10.50
C TYR A 9 9.77 -6.72 10.09
N GLU A 10 9.51 -7.64 11.01
CA GLU A 10 8.84 -8.92 10.75
C GLU A 10 7.34 -8.77 10.54
N GLY A 11 6.73 -7.73 11.15
CA GLY A 11 5.31 -7.47 11.03
C GLY A 11 4.86 -7.22 9.60
N GLN A 12 3.69 -7.72 9.24
CA GLN A 12 3.07 -7.58 7.92
C GLN A 12 1.67 -7.00 8.05
N ILE A 13 1.21 -6.32 7.01
CA ILE A 13 -0.15 -5.79 6.93
C ILE A 13 -0.84 -6.30 5.67
N CYS A 14 -1.97 -6.99 5.88
CA CYS A 14 -2.94 -7.32 4.85
C CYS A 14 -4.04 -6.25 4.86
N ASN A 15 -4.25 -5.57 3.73
CA ASN A 15 -5.29 -4.58 3.57
C ASN A 15 -6.42 -5.15 2.69
N ALA A 16 -7.51 -5.61 3.32
CA ALA A 16 -8.69 -6.09 2.63
C ALA A 16 -9.65 -4.90 2.42
N THR A 17 -9.71 -4.39 1.19
CA THR A 17 -10.35 -3.11 0.88
C THR A 17 -11.22 -3.18 -0.38
N ILE A 18 -12.34 -2.46 -0.37
CA ILE A 18 -13.19 -2.22 -1.53
C ILE A 18 -12.58 -1.06 -2.31
N LEU A 19 -12.22 -1.30 -3.56
CA LEU A 19 -11.62 -0.26 -4.43
C LEU A 19 -12.67 0.50 -5.25
N PHE A 20 -13.81 -0.13 -5.53
CA PHE A 20 -14.89 0.45 -6.33
C PHE A 20 -16.25 0.11 -5.70
N PRO A 21 -17.29 0.90 -5.97
CA PRO A 21 -18.62 0.70 -5.39
C PRO A 21 -19.24 -0.68 -5.72
N THR A 22 -18.94 -1.21 -6.90
CA THR A 22 -19.35 -2.54 -7.36
C THR A 22 -18.23 -3.18 -8.19
N CYS A 23 -18.24 -4.52 -8.31
CA CYS A 23 -17.23 -5.23 -9.12
C CYS A 23 -17.30 -4.85 -10.60
N SER A 24 -18.49 -4.51 -11.11
CA SER A 24 -18.70 -4.12 -12.50
C SER A 24 -18.17 -2.72 -12.85
N MET A 25 -17.83 -1.91 -11.86
CA MET A 25 -17.33 -0.55 -12.04
C MET A 25 -15.79 -0.45 -12.06
N CYS A 26 -15.09 -1.58 -12.15
CA CYS A 26 -13.64 -1.62 -12.19
C CYS A 26 -13.09 -1.38 -13.60
N PRO A 27 -12.67 -0.16 -13.97
CA PRO A 27 -12.12 0.11 -15.29
C PRO A 27 -10.68 -0.39 -15.38
N SER A 28 -10.38 -1.28 -16.33
CA SER A 28 -9.01 -1.79 -16.54
C SER A 28 -8.05 -0.77 -17.15
N GLN A 29 -8.60 0.26 -17.82
CA GLN A 29 -7.82 1.30 -18.53
C GLN A 29 -8.01 2.68 -17.92
N GLY A 30 -8.45 2.74 -16.67
CA GLY A 30 -8.79 4.00 -16.02
C GLY A 30 -10.18 4.53 -16.39
N ALA A 31 -10.54 5.67 -15.82
CA ALA A 31 -11.84 6.31 -15.98
C ALA A 31 -11.73 7.82 -16.01
N ASN A 32 -12.79 8.47 -16.51
CA ASN A 32 -12.95 9.92 -16.52
C ASN A 32 -13.79 10.42 -15.34
N ASN A 33 -13.74 9.71 -14.22
CA ASN A 33 -14.42 10.05 -12.98
C ASN A 33 -13.56 9.62 -11.77
N PHE A 34 -13.98 10.00 -10.56
CA PHE A 34 -13.26 9.74 -9.32
C PHE A 34 -13.92 8.66 -8.45
N LEU A 35 -14.50 7.64 -9.02
CA LEU A 35 -15.25 6.61 -8.29
C LEU A 35 -14.41 5.51 -7.66
N GLY A 36 -13.10 5.52 -7.82
CA GLY A 36 -12.23 4.51 -7.24
C GLY A 36 -11.53 5.00 -5.96
N TYR A 37 -11.40 4.14 -4.97
CA TYR A 37 -10.46 4.35 -3.89
C TYR A 37 -9.04 4.04 -4.35
N GLN A 38 -8.13 4.97 -4.11
CA GLN A 38 -6.73 4.84 -4.48
C GLN A 38 -5.87 4.74 -3.22
N PRO A 39 -5.45 3.53 -2.80
CA PRO A 39 -4.46 3.39 -1.73
C PRO A 39 -3.16 4.08 -2.09
N THR A 40 -2.51 4.72 -1.13
CA THR A 40 -1.26 5.45 -1.38
C THR A 40 -0.15 5.16 -0.36
N TYR A 41 -0.41 4.38 0.69
CA TYR A 41 0.54 4.05 1.75
C TYR A 41 1.10 2.63 1.61
N TRP A 42 1.50 2.27 0.38
CA TRP A 42 2.00 0.95 0.00
C TRP A 42 3.22 0.50 0.83
N GLN A 43 4.04 1.43 1.29
CA GLN A 43 5.25 1.14 2.07
C GLN A 43 5.00 0.42 3.39
N TYR A 44 3.75 0.38 3.86
CA TYR A 44 3.34 -0.33 5.08
C TYR A 44 2.56 -1.61 4.80
N MET A 45 2.18 -1.87 3.53
CA MET A 45 1.39 -3.04 3.14
C MET A 45 2.28 -4.17 2.65
N ASP A 46 1.87 -5.40 2.93
CA ASP A 46 2.43 -6.61 2.33
C ASP A 46 1.49 -7.23 1.31
N LYS A 47 0.19 -7.09 1.56
CA LYS A 47 -0.88 -7.63 0.73
C LYS A 47 -2.02 -6.65 0.60
N LEU A 48 -2.52 -6.52 -0.63
CA LEU A 48 -3.81 -5.93 -0.94
C LEU A 48 -4.77 -7.06 -1.31
N VAL A 49 -5.85 -7.21 -0.58
CA VAL A 49 -6.97 -8.05 -0.96
C VAL A 49 -8.05 -7.15 -1.55
N TYR A 50 -8.41 -7.37 -2.82
CA TYR A 50 -9.57 -6.72 -3.39
C TYR A 50 -10.83 -7.32 -2.79
N TRP A 51 -11.36 -6.68 -1.74
CA TRP A 51 -12.60 -7.11 -1.12
C TRP A 51 -13.78 -6.76 -2.02
N ALA A 52 -14.32 -7.76 -2.72
CA ALA A 52 -15.35 -7.58 -3.73
C ALA A 52 -16.16 -8.86 -3.91
N GLY A 53 -17.29 -8.74 -4.59
CA GLY A 53 -18.17 -9.87 -4.83
C GLY A 53 -19.28 -10.00 -3.79
N SER A 54 -20.31 -10.71 -4.19
CA SER A 54 -21.49 -11.01 -3.38
C SER A 54 -22.30 -12.12 -4.03
N ALA A 55 -23.38 -12.55 -3.40
CA ALA A 55 -24.33 -13.49 -4.01
C ALA A 55 -24.96 -12.97 -5.33
N SER A 56 -24.97 -11.65 -5.54
CA SER A 56 -25.55 -11.01 -6.74
C SER A 56 -24.53 -10.55 -7.77
N GLU A 57 -23.27 -10.30 -7.37
CA GLU A 57 -22.23 -9.80 -8.27
C GLU A 57 -21.26 -10.89 -8.74
N GLY A 58 -21.34 -12.08 -8.14
CA GLY A 58 -20.43 -13.19 -8.34
C GLY A 58 -19.51 -13.40 -7.14
N ILE A 59 -19.03 -14.64 -7.00
CA ILE A 59 -18.25 -15.07 -5.83
C ILE A 59 -16.75 -15.23 -6.13
N ILE A 60 -16.33 -15.12 -7.37
CA ILE A 60 -14.91 -15.22 -7.78
C ILE A 60 -14.55 -13.93 -8.50
N ILE A 61 -13.82 -13.06 -7.86
CA ILE A 61 -13.51 -11.72 -8.36
C ILE A 61 -12.00 -11.51 -8.38
N PRO A 62 -11.39 -11.43 -9.58
CA PRO A 62 -9.99 -11.00 -9.73
C PRO A 62 -9.81 -9.53 -9.31
N PRO A 63 -8.61 -9.14 -8.86
CA PRO A 63 -8.34 -7.74 -8.56
C PRO A 63 -8.27 -6.90 -9.84
N PRO A 64 -8.59 -5.58 -9.77
CA PRO A 64 -8.43 -4.67 -10.91
C PRO A 64 -6.97 -4.59 -11.37
N ALA A 65 -6.74 -4.61 -12.69
CA ALA A 65 -5.39 -4.58 -13.27
C ALA A 65 -4.57 -3.38 -12.80
N GLY A 66 -5.14 -2.16 -12.85
CA GLY A 66 -4.42 -0.96 -12.42
C GLY A 66 -4.02 -0.97 -10.93
N SER A 67 -4.86 -1.55 -10.06
CA SER A 67 -4.54 -1.70 -8.63
C SER A 67 -3.48 -2.76 -8.40
N THR A 68 -3.48 -3.83 -9.20
CA THR A 68 -2.42 -4.86 -9.20
C THR A 68 -1.09 -4.25 -9.64
N ASP A 69 -1.08 -3.44 -10.70
CA ASP A 69 0.14 -2.75 -11.16
C ASP A 69 0.71 -1.82 -10.08
N ALA A 70 -0.14 -1.03 -9.43
CA ALA A 70 0.28 -0.13 -8.35
C ALA A 70 0.83 -0.89 -7.12
N ALA A 71 0.19 -2.01 -6.76
CA ALA A 71 0.64 -2.90 -5.70
C ALA A 71 2.01 -3.50 -6.04
N HIS A 72 2.17 -4.11 -7.21
CA HIS A 72 3.41 -4.73 -7.65
C HIS A 72 4.56 -3.74 -7.79
N GLN A 73 4.31 -2.55 -8.33
CA GLN A 73 5.30 -1.48 -8.38
C GLN A 73 5.84 -1.12 -7.00
N SER A 74 5.02 -1.30 -5.97
CA SER A 74 5.36 -1.03 -4.57
C SER A 74 5.81 -2.26 -3.77
N GLY A 75 5.95 -3.43 -4.43
CA GLY A 75 6.36 -4.68 -3.80
C GLY A 75 5.28 -5.33 -2.92
N VAL A 76 4.02 -5.00 -3.17
CA VAL A 76 2.85 -5.49 -2.43
C VAL A 76 2.15 -6.56 -3.26
N LYS A 77 1.80 -7.69 -2.63
CA LYS A 77 0.99 -8.73 -3.27
C LYS A 77 -0.43 -8.24 -3.52
N SER A 78 -0.99 -8.63 -4.66
CA SER A 78 -2.38 -8.38 -5.03
C SER A 78 -3.16 -9.69 -5.06
N LEU A 79 -4.20 -9.79 -4.24
CA LEU A 79 -5.03 -10.99 -4.14
C LEU A 79 -6.44 -10.71 -4.64
N GLY A 80 -6.96 -11.65 -5.43
CA GLY A 80 -8.38 -11.71 -5.76
C GLY A 80 -9.20 -12.30 -4.62
N GLN A 81 -10.51 -12.25 -4.72
CA GLN A 81 -11.42 -12.80 -3.73
C GLN A 81 -12.26 -13.94 -4.27
N VAL A 82 -12.34 -15.01 -3.45
CA VAL A 82 -13.39 -16.03 -3.53
C VAL A 82 -14.25 -15.87 -2.30
N PHE A 83 -15.52 -15.47 -2.49
CA PHE A 83 -16.42 -15.14 -1.39
C PHE A 83 -17.62 -16.06 -1.35
N PHE A 84 -17.71 -16.88 -0.31
CA PHE A 84 -18.90 -17.68 0.02
C PHE A 84 -19.63 -17.01 1.20
N PRO A 85 -20.56 -16.08 0.93
CA PRO A 85 -21.19 -15.31 2.00
C PRO A 85 -22.04 -16.18 2.92
N PRO A 86 -22.32 -15.73 4.15
CA PRO A 86 -23.30 -16.37 5.01
C PRO A 86 -24.67 -16.49 4.34
N SER A 87 -25.46 -17.47 4.70
CA SER A 87 -26.81 -17.68 4.15
C SER A 87 -27.73 -16.46 4.32
N ALA A 88 -27.55 -15.67 5.38
CA ALA A 88 -28.28 -14.42 5.58
C ALA A 88 -28.01 -13.36 4.50
N PHE A 89 -26.90 -13.47 3.78
CA PHE A 89 -26.54 -12.62 2.65
C PHE A 89 -26.60 -13.35 1.30
N GLY A 90 -27.43 -14.41 1.21
CA GLY A 90 -27.68 -15.14 -0.01
C GLY A 90 -26.66 -16.24 -0.33
N GLY A 91 -25.74 -16.54 0.57
CA GLY A 91 -24.77 -17.61 0.42
C GLY A 91 -25.39 -19.00 0.38
N ARG A 92 -24.73 -19.95 -0.29
CA ARG A 92 -25.21 -21.31 -0.51
C ARG A 92 -24.08 -22.32 -0.31
N GLN A 93 -24.33 -23.34 0.48
CA GLN A 93 -23.38 -24.45 0.67
C GLN A 93 -23.06 -25.19 -0.64
N GLU A 94 -24.03 -25.24 -1.56
CA GLU A 94 -23.84 -25.86 -2.88
C GLU A 94 -22.69 -25.23 -3.66
N TRP A 95 -22.44 -23.92 -3.52
CA TRP A 95 -21.31 -23.25 -4.17
C TRP A 95 -19.96 -23.75 -3.63
N VAL A 96 -19.88 -23.97 -2.30
CA VAL A 96 -18.69 -24.55 -1.67
C VAL A 96 -18.49 -25.98 -2.17
N ARG A 97 -19.54 -26.80 -2.24
CA ARG A 97 -19.47 -28.17 -2.77
C ARG A 97 -19.03 -28.21 -4.23
N GLN A 98 -19.53 -27.26 -5.05
CA GLN A 98 -19.10 -27.11 -6.44
C GLN A 98 -17.61 -26.76 -6.51
N MET A 99 -17.15 -25.78 -5.69
CA MET A 99 -15.73 -25.40 -5.63
C MET A 99 -14.84 -26.59 -5.28
N LEU A 100 -15.28 -27.45 -4.38
CA LEU A 100 -14.56 -28.66 -3.93
C LEU A 100 -14.82 -29.91 -4.79
N THR A 101 -15.35 -29.74 -6.01
CA THR A 101 -15.54 -30.85 -6.94
C THR A 101 -14.21 -31.37 -7.47
N LYS A 102 -14.07 -32.70 -7.51
CA LYS A 102 -12.93 -33.38 -8.12
C LYS A 102 -13.32 -34.00 -9.45
N GLU A 103 -12.48 -33.83 -10.45
CA GLU A 103 -12.51 -34.56 -11.71
C GLU A 103 -11.19 -35.29 -11.89
N ASN A 104 -11.26 -36.59 -12.16
CA ASN A 104 -10.08 -37.47 -12.23
C ASN A 104 -9.15 -37.35 -11.01
N GLY A 105 -9.75 -37.18 -9.82
CA GLY A 105 -9.03 -37.09 -8.54
C GLY A 105 -8.42 -35.71 -8.23
N LYS A 106 -8.57 -34.72 -9.10
CA LYS A 106 -8.03 -33.36 -8.93
C LYS A 106 -9.13 -32.36 -8.69
N TYR A 107 -8.85 -31.32 -7.86
CA TYR A 107 -9.75 -30.20 -7.64
C TYR A 107 -9.71 -29.26 -8.86
N ILE A 108 -10.73 -29.36 -9.72
CA ILE A 108 -10.79 -28.62 -10.98
C ILE A 108 -10.72 -27.09 -10.76
N TYR A 109 -11.37 -26.61 -9.71
CA TYR A 109 -11.39 -25.17 -9.42
C TYR A 109 -10.08 -24.66 -8.81
N ALA A 110 -9.31 -25.48 -8.08
CA ALA A 110 -7.97 -25.10 -7.65
C ALA A 110 -7.06 -24.84 -8.86
N ILE A 111 -7.15 -25.72 -9.87
CA ILE A 111 -6.43 -25.56 -11.15
C ILE A 111 -6.89 -24.27 -11.86
N LYS A 112 -8.20 -24.04 -11.96
CA LYS A 112 -8.74 -22.84 -12.63
C LYS A 112 -8.41 -21.55 -11.92
N LEU A 113 -8.44 -21.51 -10.58
CA LEU A 113 -8.03 -20.33 -9.82
C LEU A 113 -6.54 -20.00 -10.04
N TYR A 114 -5.68 -21.03 -10.10
CA TYR A 114 -4.27 -20.82 -10.45
C TYR A 114 -4.13 -20.26 -11.88
N GLU A 115 -4.79 -20.86 -12.87
CA GLU A 115 -4.76 -20.41 -14.27
C GLU A 115 -5.21 -18.95 -14.42
N ILE A 116 -6.29 -18.54 -13.72
CA ILE A 116 -6.81 -17.18 -13.73
C ILE A 116 -5.77 -16.21 -13.11
N ALA A 117 -5.24 -16.53 -11.93
CA ALA A 117 -4.26 -15.69 -11.26
C ALA A 117 -3.01 -15.50 -12.14
N LYS A 118 -2.50 -16.59 -12.72
CA LYS A 118 -1.36 -16.59 -13.64
C LYS A 118 -1.63 -15.75 -14.88
N TYR A 119 -2.79 -15.93 -15.52
CA TYR A 119 -3.17 -15.22 -16.75
C TYR A 119 -3.35 -13.72 -16.53
N MET A 120 -3.97 -13.33 -15.41
CA MET A 120 -4.23 -11.93 -15.08
C MET A 120 -3.08 -11.25 -14.31
N GLY A 121 -2.06 -12.01 -13.90
CA GLY A 121 -0.83 -11.47 -13.30
C GLY A 121 -0.95 -11.02 -11.86
N PHE A 122 -1.81 -11.64 -11.06
CA PHE A 122 -1.92 -11.36 -9.62
C PHE A 122 -1.48 -12.57 -8.76
N ASP A 123 -1.32 -12.41 -7.45
CA ASP A 123 -0.52 -13.29 -6.60
C ASP A 123 -1.32 -14.36 -5.84
N GLY A 124 -2.57 -14.58 -6.20
CA GLY A 124 -3.39 -15.64 -5.58
C GLY A 124 -4.71 -15.12 -5.02
N TRP A 125 -5.26 -15.84 -4.04
CA TRP A 125 -6.64 -15.65 -3.65
C TRP A 125 -6.83 -15.53 -2.14
N PHE A 126 -7.70 -14.61 -1.76
CA PHE A 126 -8.33 -14.59 -0.45
C PHE A 126 -9.63 -15.39 -0.53
N ILE A 127 -9.70 -16.49 0.22
CA ILE A 127 -10.88 -17.35 0.26
C ILE A 127 -11.65 -17.08 1.56
N ASN A 128 -12.77 -16.37 1.43
CA ASN A 128 -13.71 -16.18 2.54
C ASN A 128 -14.82 -17.24 2.46
N GLU A 129 -14.84 -18.17 3.41
CA GLU A 129 -15.82 -19.24 3.46
C GLU A 129 -16.68 -19.12 4.73
N GLU A 130 -17.89 -18.57 4.55
CA GLU A 130 -18.90 -18.40 5.61
C GLU A 130 -20.21 -19.12 5.31
N SER A 131 -20.31 -19.83 4.16
CA SER A 131 -21.50 -20.60 3.81
C SER A 131 -21.56 -21.97 4.45
N GLY A 132 -20.41 -22.52 4.85
CA GLY A 132 -20.26 -23.92 5.24
C GLY A 132 -20.37 -24.87 4.04
N GLY A 133 -20.20 -26.15 4.25
CA GLY A 133 -20.38 -27.18 3.21
C GLY A 133 -19.10 -27.90 2.80
N GLY A 134 -17.93 -27.41 3.17
CA GLY A 134 -16.65 -28.09 3.01
C GLY A 134 -16.07 -28.56 4.35
N SER A 135 -15.34 -29.67 4.35
CA SER A 135 -14.54 -30.09 5.50
C SER A 135 -13.15 -29.46 5.47
N THR A 136 -12.52 -29.35 6.65
CA THR A 136 -11.12 -28.88 6.75
C THR A 136 -10.19 -29.70 5.85
N SER A 137 -10.35 -31.02 5.79
CA SER A 137 -9.50 -31.89 4.96
C SER A 137 -9.66 -31.62 3.46
N GLU A 138 -10.89 -31.36 2.99
CA GLU A 138 -11.12 -30.99 1.59
C GLU A 138 -10.46 -29.66 1.23
N TRP A 139 -10.58 -28.65 2.10
CA TRP A 139 -9.91 -27.39 1.91
C TRP A 139 -8.37 -27.51 1.96
N VAL A 140 -7.82 -28.30 2.86
CA VAL A 140 -6.38 -28.59 2.91
C VAL A 140 -5.90 -29.21 1.58
N ASP A 141 -6.61 -30.19 1.07
CA ASP A 141 -6.26 -30.83 -0.21
C ASP A 141 -6.40 -29.87 -1.39
N PHE A 142 -7.45 -29.03 -1.40
CA PHE A 142 -7.66 -28.00 -2.40
C PHE A 142 -6.52 -26.98 -2.43
N ILE A 143 -6.10 -26.50 -1.24
CA ILE A 143 -4.99 -25.55 -1.09
C ILE A 143 -3.66 -26.18 -1.54
N LYS A 144 -3.44 -27.45 -1.22
CA LYS A 144 -2.27 -28.20 -1.67
C LYS A 144 -2.24 -28.37 -3.19
N GLU A 145 -3.39 -28.63 -3.82
CA GLU A 145 -3.48 -28.70 -5.28
C GLU A 145 -3.10 -27.37 -5.93
N PHE A 146 -3.67 -26.25 -5.46
CA PHE A 146 -3.36 -24.91 -5.97
C PHE A 146 -1.88 -24.57 -5.82
N ASN A 147 -1.34 -24.66 -4.61
CA ASN A 147 0.05 -24.31 -4.33
C ASN A 147 1.05 -25.30 -4.95
N GLY A 148 0.67 -26.57 -5.07
CA GLY A 148 1.49 -27.57 -5.74
C GLY A 148 1.68 -27.29 -7.23
N ILE A 149 0.65 -26.77 -7.90
CA ILE A 149 0.75 -26.32 -9.29
C ILE A 149 1.64 -25.09 -9.38
N ALA A 150 1.47 -24.12 -8.49
CA ALA A 150 2.29 -22.91 -8.43
C ALA A 150 3.78 -23.25 -8.22
N ASP A 151 4.10 -24.12 -7.26
CA ASP A 151 5.48 -24.57 -7.00
C ASP A 151 6.08 -25.30 -8.22
N ALA A 152 5.30 -26.18 -8.89
CA ALA A 152 5.76 -26.89 -10.08
C ALA A 152 6.08 -25.97 -11.25
N ASN A 153 5.46 -24.78 -11.31
CA ASN A 153 5.71 -23.74 -12.31
C ASN A 153 6.71 -22.66 -11.86
N GLY A 154 7.26 -22.75 -10.65
CA GLY A 154 8.16 -21.75 -10.09
C GLY A 154 7.51 -20.45 -9.66
N ASP A 155 6.18 -20.41 -9.55
CA ASP A 155 5.39 -19.22 -9.17
C ASP A 155 5.31 -19.05 -7.65
N THR A 156 6.46 -18.85 -7.02
CA THR A 156 6.63 -18.82 -5.55
C THR A 156 5.88 -17.66 -4.86
N GLN A 157 5.38 -16.69 -5.63
CA GLN A 157 4.58 -15.56 -5.12
C GLN A 157 3.11 -15.93 -4.91
N MET A 158 2.62 -16.98 -5.57
CA MET A 158 1.24 -17.43 -5.42
C MET A 158 0.93 -17.86 -4.00
N GLU A 159 -0.24 -17.46 -3.50
CA GLU A 159 -0.69 -17.84 -2.16
C GLU A 159 -2.21 -18.01 -2.07
N ILE A 160 -2.64 -18.68 -1.03
CA ILE A 160 -4.02 -18.67 -0.55
C ILE A 160 -4.03 -18.13 0.88
N GLN A 161 -4.82 -17.09 1.09
CA GLN A 161 -5.17 -16.61 2.42
C GLN A 161 -6.63 -17.01 2.73
N GLY A 162 -6.84 -17.75 3.81
CA GLY A 162 -8.16 -18.20 4.23
C GLY A 162 -8.79 -17.29 5.26
N TYR A 163 -10.13 -17.21 5.25
CA TYR A 163 -10.95 -16.64 6.30
C TYR A 163 -12.24 -17.45 6.45
N ASN A 164 -12.68 -17.67 7.68
CA ASN A 164 -13.89 -18.45 7.99
C ASN A 164 -14.59 -17.99 9.26
N ALA A 165 -14.54 -16.70 9.56
CA ALA A 165 -15.06 -16.10 10.78
C ALA A 165 -14.53 -16.73 12.10
N ALA A 166 -13.34 -17.33 12.05
CA ALA A 166 -12.70 -17.91 13.23
C ALA A 166 -11.71 -16.93 13.86
N ARG A 167 -11.69 -16.91 15.21
CA ARG A 167 -10.75 -16.11 15.99
C ARG A 167 -9.44 -16.82 16.29
N SER A 168 -9.42 -18.12 16.08
CA SER A 168 -8.23 -18.96 16.26
C SER A 168 -7.79 -19.56 14.94
N PRO A 169 -6.49 -19.76 14.71
CA PRO A 169 -6.00 -20.35 13.47
C PRO A 169 -6.45 -21.81 13.32
N ASN A 170 -6.77 -22.18 12.10
CA ASN A 170 -6.92 -23.58 11.74
C ASN A 170 -5.55 -24.14 11.37
N GLU A 171 -4.94 -24.87 12.30
CA GLU A 171 -3.60 -25.42 12.15
C GLU A 171 -3.43 -26.22 10.85
N ALA A 172 -4.39 -27.07 10.50
CA ALA A 172 -4.31 -27.90 9.30
C ALA A 172 -4.30 -27.07 8.02
N ILE A 173 -5.09 -25.98 7.96
CA ILE A 173 -5.11 -25.03 6.84
C ILE A 173 -3.79 -24.29 6.75
N VAL A 174 -3.34 -23.66 7.84
CA VAL A 174 -2.14 -22.82 7.86
C VAL A 174 -0.88 -23.62 7.55
N LYS A 175 -0.81 -24.88 8.01
CA LYS A 175 0.30 -25.80 7.73
C LYS A 175 0.20 -26.53 6.38
N SER A 176 -0.91 -26.37 5.66
CA SER A 176 -1.12 -27.08 4.38
C SER A 176 -0.04 -26.75 3.35
N HIS A 177 0.47 -25.51 3.36
CA HIS A 177 1.57 -25.08 2.49
C HIS A 177 2.31 -23.87 3.08
N LYS A 178 3.58 -23.66 2.66
CA LYS A 178 4.39 -22.49 3.06
C LYS A 178 3.77 -21.14 2.68
N SER A 179 3.07 -21.09 1.53
CA SER A 179 2.39 -19.91 0.99
C SER A 179 0.90 -19.84 1.40
N THR A 180 0.51 -20.49 2.52
CA THR A 180 -0.85 -20.40 3.05
C THR A 180 -0.84 -19.58 4.31
N SER A 181 -1.76 -18.64 4.42
CA SER A 181 -1.98 -17.79 5.59
C SER A 181 -3.45 -17.73 5.97
N GLN A 182 -3.73 -17.23 7.16
CA GLN A 182 -5.10 -17.05 7.63
C GLN A 182 -5.31 -15.65 8.18
N PHE A 183 -6.38 -15.02 7.74
CA PHE A 183 -6.97 -13.84 8.35
C PHE A 183 -7.91 -14.32 9.45
N LEU A 184 -7.67 -13.92 10.70
CA LEU A 184 -8.52 -14.25 11.83
C LEU A 184 -9.57 -13.17 12.03
N GLU A 185 -10.77 -13.57 12.45
CA GLU A 185 -11.80 -12.63 12.83
C GLU A 185 -11.32 -11.79 14.05
N TYR A 186 -11.95 -10.65 14.23
CA TYR A 186 -11.66 -9.62 15.23
C TYR A 186 -11.58 -10.21 16.64
N GLY A 187 -10.39 -10.65 17.01
CA GLY A 187 -10.13 -11.37 18.26
C GLY A 187 -9.75 -10.50 19.44
N SER A 188 -9.52 -11.14 20.56
CA SER A 188 -8.97 -10.54 21.76
C SER A 188 -7.45 -10.70 21.85
N PRO A 189 -6.77 -9.89 22.66
CA PRO A 189 -5.30 -9.94 22.83
C PRO A 189 -4.74 -11.31 23.21
N ASP A 190 -5.46 -12.09 23.97
CA ASP A 190 -4.99 -13.38 24.51
C ASP A 190 -4.82 -14.43 23.41
N ASP A 191 -5.49 -14.26 22.29
CA ASP A 191 -5.45 -15.23 21.19
C ASP A 191 -4.14 -15.14 20.36
N TYR A 192 -3.40 -14.03 20.44
CA TYR A 192 -2.29 -13.75 19.52
C TYR A 192 -0.90 -14.18 20.02
N ARG A 193 -0.73 -14.36 21.32
CA ARG A 193 0.58 -14.64 21.92
C ARG A 193 1.05 -16.08 21.82
N ASN A 194 0.17 -17.02 21.52
CA ASN A 194 0.47 -18.44 21.53
C ASN A 194 0.46 -19.11 20.15
N TYR A 195 0.46 -18.33 19.06
CA TYR A 195 0.33 -18.93 17.73
C TYR A 195 1.52 -19.77 17.33
N ALA A 196 2.74 -19.40 17.71
CA ALA A 196 3.92 -20.20 17.46
C ALA A 196 3.80 -21.60 18.08
N ASP A 197 3.33 -21.67 19.33
CA ASP A 197 3.11 -22.95 20.04
C ASP A 197 1.98 -23.76 19.41
N ILE A 198 0.84 -23.13 19.10
CA ILE A 198 -0.31 -23.77 18.43
C ILE A 198 0.10 -24.34 17.07
N LEU A 199 0.86 -23.59 16.31
CA LEU A 199 1.31 -23.98 14.97
C LEU A 199 2.56 -24.85 15.00
N GLY A 200 3.27 -24.96 16.13
CA GLY A 200 4.55 -25.66 16.23
C GLY A 200 5.59 -25.10 15.24
N CYS A 201 5.62 -23.78 15.11
CA CYS A 201 6.55 -23.05 14.24
C CYS A 201 7.30 -21.99 15.05
N THR A 202 8.23 -21.28 14.42
CA THR A 202 8.92 -20.16 15.06
C THR A 202 8.01 -18.91 15.09
N GLU A 203 8.25 -17.98 16.00
CA GLU A 203 7.54 -16.70 16.05
C GLU A 203 7.68 -15.93 14.72
N ALA A 204 8.86 -15.96 14.11
CA ALA A 204 9.09 -15.32 12.82
C ALA A 204 8.19 -15.89 11.71
N GLU A 205 7.85 -17.17 11.73
CA GLU A 205 6.96 -17.79 10.76
C GLU A 205 5.50 -17.38 10.97
N THR A 206 5.09 -17.03 12.20
CA THR A 206 3.71 -16.58 12.47
C THR A 206 3.36 -15.30 11.73
N PHE A 207 4.30 -14.36 11.55
CA PHE A 207 4.08 -13.10 10.87
C PHE A 207 3.67 -13.25 9.40
N SER A 208 4.11 -14.29 8.71
CA SER A 208 3.69 -14.58 7.34
C SER A 208 2.43 -15.43 7.25
N LYS A 209 1.99 -16.02 8.36
CA LYS A 209 0.92 -17.00 8.39
C LYS A 209 -0.36 -16.53 9.07
N ILE A 210 -0.26 -15.70 10.11
CA ILE A 210 -1.40 -15.29 10.93
C ILE A 210 -1.56 -13.78 10.88
N TYR A 211 -2.75 -13.35 10.49
CA TYR A 211 -3.14 -11.95 10.40
C TYR A 211 -4.36 -11.70 11.28
N GLY A 212 -4.16 -10.96 12.36
CA GLY A 212 -5.22 -10.56 13.26
C GLY A 212 -6.10 -9.47 12.66
N GLY A 213 -7.40 -9.76 12.54
CA GLY A 213 -8.36 -8.86 11.93
C GLY A 213 -8.67 -7.64 12.77
N VAL A 214 -8.73 -6.48 12.12
CA VAL A 214 -9.23 -5.22 12.68
C VAL A 214 -10.39 -4.72 11.82
N GLN A 215 -11.58 -4.61 12.43
CA GLN A 215 -12.79 -4.19 11.71
C GLN A 215 -12.87 -2.66 11.61
N VAL A 216 -12.05 -2.08 10.74
CA VAL A 216 -11.96 -0.62 10.58
C VAL A 216 -13.29 -0.01 10.13
N VAL A 217 -14.07 -0.73 9.31
CA VAL A 217 -15.37 -0.28 8.79
C VAL A 217 -16.34 0.17 9.88
N ASN A 218 -16.42 -0.53 11.00
CA ASN A 218 -17.39 -0.25 12.05
C ASN A 218 -16.87 0.75 13.10
N SER A 219 -15.62 0.61 13.52
CA SER A 219 -15.08 1.34 14.66
C SER A 219 -14.06 2.42 14.28
N GLY A 220 -13.65 2.45 13.01
CA GLY A 220 -12.52 3.29 12.56
C GLY A 220 -11.19 2.79 13.13
N HIS A 221 -10.10 3.37 12.67
CA HIS A 221 -8.76 2.99 13.16
C HIS A 221 -8.52 3.46 14.61
N MET A 222 -9.11 4.58 15.01
CA MET A 222 -8.99 5.10 16.39
C MET A 222 -9.68 4.22 17.43
N GLY A 223 -10.72 3.47 17.05
CA GLY A 223 -11.41 2.53 17.93
C GLY A 223 -10.61 1.26 18.24
N TYR A 224 -9.47 1.08 17.60
CA TYR A 224 -8.57 -0.07 17.76
C TYR A 224 -7.14 0.35 18.08
N THR A 225 -6.97 1.43 18.86
CA THR A 225 -5.64 1.86 19.32
C THR A 225 -4.86 0.73 19.99
N ASP A 226 -5.56 -0.11 20.73
CA ASP A 226 -4.97 -1.27 21.42
C ASP A 226 -4.58 -2.39 20.44
N ALA A 227 -5.10 -2.39 19.20
CA ALA A 227 -4.79 -3.46 18.24
C ALA A 227 -3.30 -3.56 17.94
N LEU A 228 -2.59 -2.45 17.90
CA LEU A 228 -1.13 -2.44 17.74
C LEU A 228 -0.41 -3.10 18.91
N ASP A 229 -0.93 -2.91 20.12
CA ASP A 229 -0.29 -3.42 21.34
C ASP A 229 -0.45 -4.92 21.50
N TRP A 230 -1.54 -5.51 21.02
CA TRP A 230 -1.75 -6.95 21.13
C TRP A 230 -1.41 -7.73 19.86
N ALA A 231 -1.64 -7.20 18.66
CA ALA A 231 -1.31 -7.89 17.41
C ALA A 231 0.15 -7.69 17.01
N MET A 232 0.69 -6.50 17.25
CA MET A 232 2.08 -6.13 16.90
C MET A 232 2.76 -5.45 18.10
N PRO A 233 2.95 -6.16 19.22
CA PRO A 233 3.53 -5.56 20.43
C PRO A 233 5.01 -5.16 20.23
N VAL A 234 5.49 -4.25 21.06
CA VAL A 234 6.87 -3.72 21.01
C VAL A 234 7.94 -4.81 21.22
N ASP A 235 7.59 -5.85 21.96
CA ASP A 235 8.47 -7.00 22.25
C ASP A 235 8.60 -7.96 21.05
N GLY A 236 7.84 -7.74 19.98
CA GLY A 236 7.91 -8.54 18.75
C GLY A 236 7.17 -9.89 18.81
N HIS A 237 6.45 -10.20 19.89
CA HIS A 237 5.61 -11.37 19.98
C HIS A 237 4.23 -11.11 19.37
N GLY A 238 3.67 -12.06 18.65
CA GLY A 238 2.34 -11.96 18.05
C GLY A 238 2.30 -12.36 16.58
N GLY A 239 1.35 -11.82 15.87
CA GLY A 239 1.15 -12.02 14.42
C GLY A 239 1.23 -10.71 13.64
N SER A 240 0.71 -10.76 12.45
CA SER A 240 0.54 -9.61 11.57
C SER A 240 -0.87 -9.05 11.65
N LEU A 241 -1.11 -7.87 11.09
CA LEU A 241 -2.43 -7.24 11.06
C LEU A 241 -3.15 -7.46 9.74
N ALA A 242 -4.47 -7.61 9.82
CA ALA A 242 -5.36 -7.53 8.68
C ALA A 242 -6.38 -6.42 8.90
N LEU A 243 -6.42 -5.44 8.01
CA LEU A 243 -7.36 -4.33 8.05
C LEU A 243 -8.58 -4.69 7.20
N PHE A 244 -9.77 -4.65 7.78
CA PHE A 244 -11.01 -4.92 7.07
C PHE A 244 -11.73 -3.62 6.71
N CYS A 245 -11.89 -3.36 5.42
CA CYS A 245 -12.61 -2.26 4.81
C CYS A 245 -12.26 -0.87 5.38
N PRO A 246 -10.98 -0.49 5.43
CA PRO A 246 -10.59 0.84 5.91
C PRO A 246 -11.11 1.96 5.00
N GLU A 247 -11.35 1.70 3.71
CA GLU A 247 -11.88 2.67 2.75
C GLU A 247 -13.25 3.20 3.13
N GLU A 248 -14.06 2.44 3.86
CA GLU A 248 -15.37 2.89 4.34
C GLU A 248 -15.24 4.15 5.20
N ARG A 249 -14.15 4.27 5.99
CA ARG A 249 -13.87 5.42 6.85
C ARG A 249 -12.98 6.47 6.21
N ILE A 250 -12.21 6.09 5.21
CA ILE A 250 -11.24 6.98 4.57
C ILE A 250 -11.86 7.63 3.32
N TRP A 251 -12.45 6.83 2.45
CA TRP A 251 -12.94 7.23 1.15
C TRP A 251 -14.47 7.31 1.07
N LYS A 252 -15.18 6.24 1.41
CA LYS A 252 -16.62 6.14 1.20
C LYS A 252 -17.40 7.19 1.99
N ASP A 253 -17.00 7.50 3.22
CA ASP A 253 -17.58 8.59 3.99
C ASP A 253 -17.45 9.96 3.28
N ASN A 254 -16.39 10.17 2.50
CA ASN A 254 -16.16 11.42 1.77
C ASN A 254 -16.91 11.50 0.43
N VAL A 255 -17.18 10.36 -0.21
CA VAL A 255 -17.80 10.31 -1.55
C VAL A 255 -19.20 9.74 -1.54
N LYS A 256 -19.72 9.28 -0.41
CA LYS A 256 -21.03 8.63 -0.29
C LYS A 256 -22.18 9.44 -0.89
N SER A 257 -22.18 10.75 -0.70
CA SER A 257 -23.20 11.66 -1.25
C SER A 257 -23.08 11.84 -2.78
N LEU A 258 -21.94 11.46 -3.35
CA LEU A 258 -21.66 11.61 -4.79
C LEU A 258 -21.97 10.33 -5.57
N LEU A 259 -22.00 9.16 -4.89
CA LEU A 259 -22.23 7.86 -5.53
C LEU A 259 -23.60 7.79 -6.19
N GLY A 260 -23.63 7.47 -7.48
CA GLY A 260 -24.85 7.38 -8.28
C GLY A 260 -25.47 8.73 -8.66
N THR A 261 -24.74 9.83 -8.47
CA THR A 261 -25.14 11.18 -8.88
C THR A 261 -24.37 11.63 -10.12
N LYS A 262 -24.75 12.80 -10.67
CA LYS A 262 -23.97 13.45 -11.74
C LYS A 262 -22.68 14.09 -11.25
N ASP A 263 -22.48 14.12 -9.93
CA ASP A 263 -21.32 14.75 -9.27
C ASP A 263 -20.11 13.80 -9.10
N GLU A 264 -20.13 12.64 -9.79
CA GLU A 264 -19.00 11.68 -9.82
C GLU A 264 -17.74 12.24 -10.52
N CYS A 265 -17.91 13.37 -11.21
CA CYS A 265 -16.86 14.15 -11.85
C CYS A 265 -16.91 15.60 -11.34
N GLY A 266 -15.88 16.37 -11.69
CA GLY A 266 -15.82 17.79 -11.41
C GLY A 266 -15.35 18.13 -10.00
N GLU A 267 -15.57 19.38 -9.60
CA GLU A 267 -14.91 19.94 -8.40
C GLU A 267 -15.29 19.23 -7.09
N ASN A 268 -16.56 18.88 -6.91
CA ASN A 268 -16.99 18.21 -5.66
C ASN A 268 -16.38 16.81 -5.52
N ALA A 269 -16.37 16.02 -6.59
CA ALA A 269 -15.75 14.70 -6.59
C ALA A 269 -14.23 14.80 -6.36
N TYR A 270 -13.59 15.76 -7.00
CA TYR A 270 -12.18 16.04 -6.80
C TYR A 270 -11.85 16.41 -5.34
N LEU A 271 -12.64 17.32 -4.73
CA LEU A 271 -12.45 17.72 -3.33
C LEU A 271 -12.63 16.53 -2.37
N ALA A 272 -13.57 15.63 -2.64
CA ALA A 272 -13.79 14.41 -1.88
C ALA A 272 -12.56 13.48 -1.97
N GLN A 273 -11.99 13.27 -3.15
CA GLN A 273 -10.78 12.48 -3.35
C GLN A 273 -9.55 13.11 -2.68
N ARG A 274 -9.42 14.44 -2.81
CA ARG A 274 -8.35 15.18 -2.12
C ARG A 274 -8.44 15.02 -0.60
N LYS A 275 -9.63 15.12 -0.04
CA LYS A 275 -9.88 14.90 1.39
C LYS A 275 -9.52 13.46 1.80
N THR A 276 -9.87 12.49 0.97
CA THR A 276 -9.53 11.08 1.17
C THR A 276 -8.01 10.88 1.25
N PHE A 277 -7.27 11.45 0.31
CA PHE A 277 -5.81 11.36 0.27
C PHE A 277 -5.15 11.83 1.59
N TYR A 278 -5.62 12.96 2.15
CA TYR A 278 -5.07 13.45 3.42
C TYR A 278 -5.58 12.67 4.63
N LYS A 279 -6.83 12.19 4.61
CA LYS A 279 -7.39 11.39 5.70
C LYS A 279 -6.74 10.01 5.82
N GLU A 280 -6.28 9.43 4.72
CA GLU A 280 -5.53 8.17 4.71
C GLU A 280 -4.27 8.26 5.59
N ARG A 281 -3.62 9.41 5.63
CA ARG A 281 -2.47 9.67 6.51
C ARG A 281 -2.76 9.40 7.98
N ASP A 282 -3.95 9.76 8.45
CA ASP A 282 -4.31 9.65 9.86
C ASP A 282 -4.29 8.20 10.34
N MET A 283 -4.65 7.26 9.49
CA MET A 283 -4.56 5.82 9.78
C MET A 283 -3.11 5.32 9.72
N TRP A 284 -2.39 5.66 8.66
CA TRP A 284 -1.08 5.06 8.40
C TRP A 284 0.06 5.69 9.20
N VAL A 285 0.03 7.00 9.41
CA VAL A 285 1.14 7.71 10.08
C VAL A 285 0.68 8.42 11.35
N ASN A 286 -0.42 9.04 11.38
CA ASN A 286 -1.12 9.83 12.39
C ASN A 286 -1.53 11.22 11.84
N GLN A 287 -2.29 11.97 12.63
CA GLN A 287 -2.78 13.29 12.22
C GLN A 287 -1.66 14.32 11.90
N TYR A 288 -0.46 14.14 12.43
CA TYR A 288 0.68 15.04 12.20
C TYR A 288 1.52 14.65 10.98
N GLY A 289 1.38 13.42 10.48
CA GLY A 289 2.17 12.90 9.38
C GLY A 289 3.66 12.69 9.72
N ASP A 290 4.02 12.68 10.99
CA ASP A 290 5.39 12.49 11.47
C ASP A 290 5.59 11.08 12.03
N PRO A 291 6.40 10.22 11.40
CA PRO A 291 6.60 8.84 11.84
C PRO A 291 7.42 8.72 13.14
N THR A 292 7.96 9.81 13.65
CA THR A 292 8.73 9.81 14.92
C THR A 292 7.85 9.98 16.14
N TYR A 293 6.61 10.44 15.97
CA TYR A 293 5.63 10.56 17.04
C TYR A 293 4.93 9.23 17.26
N ALA A 294 5.36 8.45 18.23
CA ALA A 294 4.77 7.15 18.43
C ALA A 294 3.74 7.08 19.56
N ASP A 295 3.79 7.96 20.56
CA ASP A 295 3.20 7.61 21.83
C ASP A 295 2.32 8.67 22.52
N ASP A 296 2.20 9.89 22.01
CA ASP A 296 1.63 10.98 22.82
C ASP A 296 0.15 11.31 22.53
N PHE A 297 -0.50 10.63 21.55
CA PHE A 297 -1.80 11.10 21.05
C PHE A 297 -2.86 10.00 20.88
N GLY A 298 -2.75 8.91 21.59
CA GLY A 298 -3.74 7.82 21.56
C GLY A 298 -3.68 6.93 20.32
N TRP A 299 -3.43 7.46 19.14
CA TRP A 299 -3.20 6.71 17.91
C TRP A 299 -1.87 7.12 17.26
N PRO A 300 -0.83 6.27 17.35
CA PRO A 300 0.49 6.59 16.82
C PRO A 300 0.60 6.41 15.30
N GLY A 301 -0.46 5.94 14.63
CA GLY A 301 -0.40 5.42 13.26
C GLY A 301 0.14 3.99 13.20
N LEU A 302 -0.14 3.29 12.12
CA LEU A 302 0.47 1.98 11.86
C LEU A 302 2.00 2.07 11.77
N SER A 303 2.53 3.22 11.33
CA SER A 303 3.96 3.56 11.34
C SER A 303 4.59 3.51 12.75
N GLY A 304 3.80 3.58 13.81
CA GLY A 304 4.29 3.43 15.18
C GLY A 304 4.89 2.05 15.47
N ARG A 305 4.50 1.03 14.73
CA ARG A 305 4.98 -0.35 14.87
C ARG A 305 5.58 -0.90 13.58
N MET A 306 5.04 -0.50 12.43
CA MET A 306 5.40 -1.03 11.14
C MET A 306 6.56 -0.25 10.53
N LEU A 307 7.61 -0.98 10.12
CA LEU A 307 8.75 -0.39 9.42
C LEU A 307 8.36 -0.09 7.97
N GLU A 308 8.68 1.12 7.53
CA GLU A 308 8.54 1.49 6.12
C GLU A 308 9.43 0.61 5.23
N ARG A 309 8.82 -0.03 4.24
CA ARG A 309 9.52 -0.79 3.21
C ARG A 309 9.81 0.08 2.00
N SER A 310 10.80 -0.30 1.24
CA SER A 310 11.12 0.33 -0.03
C SER A 310 11.58 -0.71 -1.04
N VAL A 311 11.08 -0.60 -2.24
CA VAL A 311 11.46 -1.40 -3.40
C VAL A 311 12.54 -0.70 -4.24
N ILE A 312 12.92 0.52 -3.88
CA ILE A 312 13.84 1.34 -4.67
C ILE A 312 15.27 0.86 -4.43
N SER A 313 15.73 -0.08 -5.25
CA SER A 313 17.01 -0.77 -5.09
C SER A 313 17.93 -0.70 -6.32
N SER A 314 17.50 -0.03 -7.39
CA SER A 314 18.27 0.10 -8.63
C SER A 314 17.94 1.38 -9.38
N MET A 315 18.77 1.74 -10.33
CA MET A 315 18.49 2.77 -11.34
C MET A 315 17.96 2.09 -12.61
N PRO A 316 17.09 2.77 -13.40
CA PRO A 316 16.51 4.07 -13.10
C PRO A 316 15.39 4.01 -12.04
N PHE A 317 15.26 5.04 -11.22
CA PHE A 317 14.11 5.33 -10.38
C PHE A 317 13.53 6.68 -10.77
N GLU A 318 12.22 6.76 -11.01
CA GLU A 318 11.52 7.98 -11.38
C GLU A 318 10.26 8.15 -10.54
N THR A 319 9.95 9.39 -10.18
CA THR A 319 8.70 9.79 -9.56
C THR A 319 8.26 11.16 -10.07
N SER A 320 6.97 11.32 -10.31
CA SER A 320 6.31 12.61 -10.56
C SER A 320 5.36 12.98 -9.42
N PHE A 321 5.37 12.23 -8.31
CA PHE A 321 4.40 12.38 -7.22
C PHE A 321 2.94 12.22 -7.68
N CYS A 322 2.71 11.48 -8.76
CA CYS A 322 1.38 11.19 -9.26
C CYS A 322 0.65 10.22 -8.34
N VAL A 323 -0.52 10.62 -7.85
CA VAL A 323 -1.33 9.79 -6.96
C VAL A 323 -2.27 8.83 -7.69
N GLY A 324 -2.22 8.77 -9.03
CA GLY A 324 -3.08 7.91 -9.83
C GLY A 324 -4.43 8.52 -10.20
N LEU A 325 -4.59 9.82 -9.98
CA LEU A 325 -5.77 10.58 -10.38
C LEU A 325 -5.41 12.06 -10.60
N GLY A 326 -6.21 12.81 -11.33
CA GLY A 326 -5.98 14.22 -11.54
C GLY A 326 -7.14 14.93 -12.25
N LYS A 327 -7.18 16.25 -12.11
CA LYS A 327 -8.08 17.16 -12.86
C LYS A 327 -7.54 17.44 -14.27
N HIS A 328 -6.25 17.32 -14.43
CA HIS A 328 -5.50 17.63 -15.63
C HIS A 328 -4.46 16.55 -15.88
N ARG A 329 -4.00 16.47 -17.11
CA ARG A 329 -2.82 15.70 -17.48
C ARG A 329 -1.74 16.65 -18.00
N PHE A 330 -0.54 16.50 -17.49
CA PHE A 330 0.62 17.28 -17.89
C PHE A 330 1.66 16.40 -18.57
N VAL A 331 2.36 16.98 -19.54
CA VAL A 331 3.55 16.40 -20.16
C VAL A 331 4.60 17.50 -20.26
N GLU A 332 5.73 17.29 -19.59
CA GLU A 332 6.85 18.24 -19.52
C GLU A 332 6.42 19.68 -19.13
N GLY A 333 5.50 19.79 -18.20
CA GLY A 333 4.97 21.05 -17.71
C GLY A 333 3.83 21.66 -18.53
N GLU A 334 3.49 21.07 -19.68
CA GLU A 334 2.35 21.52 -20.49
C GLU A 334 1.08 20.77 -20.16
N LYS A 335 0.01 21.51 -19.92
CA LYS A 335 -1.31 20.95 -19.67
C LYS A 335 -1.90 20.41 -20.98
N GLN A 336 -2.10 19.09 -21.05
CA GLN A 336 -2.59 18.41 -22.25
C GLN A 336 -4.12 18.40 -22.33
N ASN A 337 -4.80 18.29 -21.18
CA ASN A 337 -6.25 18.33 -21.12
C ASN A 337 -6.73 18.86 -19.77
N THR A 338 -8.04 19.11 -19.68
CA THR A 338 -8.73 19.56 -18.47
C THR A 338 -9.80 18.58 -17.99
N GLN A 339 -9.74 17.33 -18.47
CA GLN A 339 -10.69 16.30 -18.11
C GLN A 339 -10.20 15.54 -16.87
N ASP A 340 -11.11 15.33 -15.94
CA ASP A 340 -10.90 14.47 -14.78
C ASP A 340 -10.49 13.06 -15.23
N TRP A 341 -9.59 12.43 -14.49
CA TRP A 341 -9.16 11.08 -14.78
C TRP A 341 -8.74 10.34 -13.52
N TYR A 342 -8.89 9.02 -13.56
CA TYR A 342 -8.45 8.08 -12.55
C TYR A 342 -7.80 6.86 -13.23
N HIS A 343 -6.60 6.48 -12.80
CA HIS A 343 -5.91 5.28 -13.24
C HIS A 343 -4.85 4.86 -12.21
N SER A 344 -5.14 3.82 -11.44
CA SER A 344 -4.23 3.32 -10.38
C SER A 344 -2.85 2.93 -10.91
N GLY A 345 -2.79 2.31 -12.08
CA GLY A 345 -1.55 1.79 -12.66
C GLY A 345 -0.51 2.86 -13.09
N VAL A 346 -0.89 4.16 -13.11
CA VAL A 346 0.06 5.25 -13.36
C VAL A 346 0.46 5.99 -12.08
N GLN A 347 0.12 5.44 -10.92
CA GLN A 347 0.56 6.00 -9.65
C GLN A 347 2.09 5.92 -9.54
N SER A 348 2.71 7.01 -9.10
CA SER A 348 4.13 7.01 -8.76
C SER A 348 4.35 6.29 -7.42
N ILE A 349 5.56 5.75 -7.21
CA ILE A 349 5.99 5.42 -5.84
C ILE A 349 6.01 6.73 -5.06
N MET A 350 5.15 6.81 -4.05
CA MET A 350 5.01 8.00 -3.23
C MET A 350 6.15 8.10 -2.21
N PRO A 351 6.46 9.32 -1.70
CA PRO A 351 7.49 9.45 -0.67
C PRO A 351 7.30 8.47 0.48
N THR A 352 8.37 7.82 0.89
CA THR A 352 8.37 6.84 1.98
C THR A 352 7.88 7.48 3.28
N TRP A 353 8.37 8.68 3.56
CA TRP A 353 7.97 9.47 4.72
C TRP A 353 7.17 10.69 4.25
N ARG A 354 5.91 10.78 4.65
CA ARG A 354 4.98 11.85 4.26
C ARG A 354 4.49 12.66 5.45
N TYR A 355 5.09 13.71 5.91
CA TYR A 355 6.31 14.28 5.35
C TYR A 355 7.21 14.59 6.54
N TRP A 356 8.35 13.96 6.58
CA TRP A 356 9.27 14.10 7.69
C TRP A 356 10.29 15.19 7.41
N ILE A 357 10.07 16.35 8.02
CA ILE A 357 10.89 17.55 7.84
C ILE A 357 11.51 17.93 9.19
N GLU A 358 12.82 18.10 9.23
CA GLU A 358 13.48 18.76 10.35
C GLU A 358 13.19 20.27 10.29
N ASN A 359 12.91 20.89 11.45
CA ASN A 359 12.48 22.29 11.54
C ASN A 359 11.25 22.60 10.69
N LYS A 360 10.22 21.77 10.79
CA LYS A 360 8.97 21.84 10.01
C LYS A 360 8.15 23.12 10.28
N GLU A 361 8.41 23.82 11.38
CA GLU A 361 7.60 24.99 11.79
C GLU A 361 7.48 26.00 10.64
N GLY A 362 6.23 26.35 10.32
CA GLY A 362 5.91 27.28 9.24
C GLY A 362 5.92 26.69 7.83
N LEU A 363 6.24 25.40 7.68
CA LEU A 363 6.20 24.70 6.38
C LEU A 363 5.00 23.76 6.28
N ASP A 364 4.28 23.87 5.16
CA ASP A 364 3.24 22.93 4.73
C ASP A 364 3.68 22.19 3.47
N VAL A 365 3.48 20.88 3.47
CA VAL A 365 3.77 20.01 2.32
C VAL A 365 2.49 19.34 1.87
N SER A 366 2.18 19.48 0.61
CA SER A 366 0.96 18.96 0.00
C SER A 366 1.20 18.45 -1.41
N ILE A 367 0.21 17.77 -1.96
CA ILE A 367 0.14 17.45 -3.38
C ILE A 367 -0.57 18.58 -4.10
N ASP A 368 0.02 19.08 -5.18
CA ASP A 368 -0.58 20.04 -6.09
C ASP A 368 -1.15 19.31 -7.32
N TRP A 369 -2.44 19.40 -7.54
CA TRP A 369 -3.14 18.84 -8.71
C TRP A 369 -3.42 19.88 -9.80
N ASP A 370 -3.09 21.14 -9.55
CA ASP A 370 -3.33 22.24 -10.50
C ASP A 370 -2.11 22.52 -11.37
N ASP A 371 -0.91 22.11 -10.91
CA ASP A 371 0.35 22.25 -11.66
C ASP A 371 1.27 21.04 -11.43
N ALA A 372 1.78 20.48 -12.52
CA ALA A 372 2.71 19.35 -12.50
C ALA A 372 3.64 19.37 -13.72
N TYR A 373 4.79 18.71 -13.59
CA TYR A 373 5.66 18.49 -14.75
C TYR A 373 5.16 17.35 -15.62
N ASN A 374 4.81 16.21 -14.99
CA ASN A 374 4.23 15.05 -15.69
C ASN A 374 3.01 14.52 -14.94
N PHE A 375 2.13 13.82 -15.65
CA PHE A 375 0.90 13.17 -15.14
C PHE A 375 -0.08 14.16 -14.50
N GLY A 376 -0.51 13.95 -13.25
CA GLY A 376 -1.65 14.65 -12.65
C GLY A 376 -1.33 15.49 -11.43
N SER A 377 -0.12 15.42 -10.90
CA SER A 377 0.21 16.13 -9.66
C SER A 377 1.70 16.34 -9.46
N SER A 378 2.04 17.23 -8.55
CA SER A 378 3.41 17.50 -8.09
C SER A 378 3.44 17.62 -6.56
N LEU A 379 4.64 17.54 -5.98
CA LEU A 379 4.86 17.80 -4.56
C LEU A 379 5.03 19.32 -4.36
N LYS A 380 4.20 19.91 -3.50
CA LYS A 380 4.21 21.34 -3.20
C LYS A 380 4.67 21.60 -1.77
N ILE A 381 5.68 22.42 -1.63
CA ILE A 381 6.17 22.91 -0.34
C ILE A 381 5.85 24.41 -0.27
N LYS A 382 5.15 24.81 0.78
CA LYS A 382 4.70 26.19 0.99
C LYS A 382 5.01 26.62 2.42
N GLY A 383 5.40 27.87 2.60
CA GLY A 383 5.61 28.45 3.92
C GLY A 383 6.79 29.41 3.97
N LYS A 384 7.18 29.77 5.18
CA LYS A 384 8.32 30.65 5.43
C LYS A 384 9.47 29.80 5.99
N LEU A 385 10.61 29.83 5.32
CA LEU A 385 11.84 29.24 5.84
C LEU A 385 12.38 30.10 6.99
N THR A 386 12.75 29.45 8.07
CA THR A 386 13.53 30.07 9.16
C THR A 386 15.02 29.86 8.91
N ALA A 387 15.89 30.44 9.74
CA ALA A 387 17.34 30.24 9.63
C ALA A 387 17.71 28.75 9.84
N GLY A 388 18.59 28.25 9.01
CA GLY A 388 19.10 26.89 9.09
C GLY A 388 18.54 25.93 8.04
N ASP A 389 18.81 24.65 8.25
CA ASP A 389 18.40 23.58 7.34
C ASP A 389 16.97 23.15 7.62
N HIS A 390 16.20 22.95 6.54
CA HIS A 390 14.89 22.32 6.54
C HIS A 390 14.96 21.04 5.72
N LEU A 391 15.52 19.99 6.32
CA LEU A 391 15.75 18.70 5.65
C LEU A 391 14.46 17.88 5.59
N MET A 392 13.94 17.70 4.38
CA MET A 392 12.80 16.82 4.09
C MET A 392 13.31 15.48 3.58
N ARG A 393 13.08 14.42 4.37
CA ARG A 393 13.36 13.05 3.96
C ARG A 393 12.22 12.56 3.07
N LEU A 394 12.55 12.13 1.85
CA LEU A 394 11.56 11.69 0.88
C LEU A 394 11.54 10.17 0.73
N TYR A 395 12.65 9.60 0.27
CA TYR A 395 12.69 8.20 -0.11
C TYR A 395 13.74 7.43 0.65
N LYS A 396 13.33 6.33 1.23
CA LYS A 396 14.21 5.24 1.66
C LYS A 396 14.57 4.41 0.44
N THR A 397 15.85 4.16 0.24
CA THR A 397 16.36 3.47 -0.95
C THR A 397 17.47 2.51 -0.60
N MET A 398 17.90 1.72 -1.57
CA MET A 398 19.12 0.91 -1.53
C MET A 398 19.72 0.86 -2.94
N ILE A 399 20.06 2.03 -3.50
CA ILE A 399 20.51 2.16 -4.89
C ILE A 399 22.03 2.12 -4.95
N PRO A 400 22.67 1.09 -5.51
CA PRO A 400 24.09 1.11 -5.80
C PRO A 400 24.37 2.10 -6.93
N VAL A 401 25.32 3.02 -6.72
CA VAL A 401 25.74 3.97 -7.72
C VAL A 401 26.93 3.40 -8.48
N THR A 402 26.71 3.20 -9.78
CA THR A 402 27.77 2.81 -10.73
C THR A 402 28.24 4.03 -11.51
N SER A 403 29.31 3.88 -12.30
CA SER A 403 29.84 4.97 -13.12
C SER A 403 28.80 5.54 -14.08
N GLY A 404 28.72 6.86 -14.21
CA GLY A 404 27.82 7.55 -15.14
C GLY A 404 26.37 7.75 -14.63
N GLY A 405 26.12 7.61 -13.32
CA GLY A 405 24.81 7.92 -12.72
C GLY A 405 24.50 9.41 -12.75
N THR A 406 23.22 9.76 -12.96
CA THR A 406 22.72 11.13 -12.91
C THR A 406 21.47 11.20 -12.07
N LEU A 407 21.35 12.23 -11.21
CA LEU A 407 20.11 12.59 -10.54
C LEU A 407 19.52 13.84 -11.20
N ARG A 408 18.27 13.76 -11.61
CA ARG A 408 17.53 14.88 -12.21
C ARG A 408 16.41 15.32 -11.26
N LEU A 409 16.47 16.59 -10.86
CA LEU A 409 15.42 17.27 -10.10
C LEU A 409 14.71 18.27 -11.00
N VAL A 410 13.37 18.18 -11.07
CA VAL A 410 12.53 19.13 -11.83
C VAL A 410 11.65 19.86 -10.84
N TYR A 411 11.73 21.20 -10.83
CA TYR A 411 11.04 22.01 -9.84
C TYR A 411 10.69 23.42 -10.34
N LYS A 412 9.76 24.08 -9.64
CA LYS A 412 9.46 25.51 -9.74
C LYS A 412 9.66 26.18 -8.39
N THR A 413 10.13 27.41 -8.37
CA THR A 413 10.14 28.26 -7.18
C THR A 413 9.43 29.57 -7.48
N SER A 414 8.71 30.11 -6.50
CA SER A 414 8.05 31.42 -6.59
C SER A 414 8.86 32.55 -5.96
N THR A 415 9.89 32.22 -5.19
CA THR A 415 10.74 33.16 -4.46
C THR A 415 12.20 32.70 -4.52
N PRO A 416 13.16 33.62 -4.41
CA PRO A 416 14.56 33.26 -4.25
C PRO A 416 14.78 32.35 -3.05
N GLY A 417 15.52 31.30 -3.25
CA GLY A 417 15.88 30.31 -2.22
C GLY A 417 16.58 29.12 -2.87
N SER A 418 17.31 28.35 -2.08
CA SER A 418 18.01 27.17 -2.58
C SER A 418 17.31 25.88 -2.16
N VAL A 419 17.25 24.94 -3.10
CA VAL A 419 16.85 23.56 -2.86
C VAL A 419 18.05 22.69 -3.14
N GLU A 420 18.60 22.06 -2.10
CA GLU A 420 19.72 21.13 -2.19
C GLU A 420 19.20 19.69 -2.21
N VAL A 421 19.80 18.86 -3.07
CA VAL A 421 19.61 17.40 -2.99
C VAL A 421 20.65 16.84 -2.03
N ARG A 422 20.21 16.11 -1.02
CA ARG A 422 21.07 15.42 -0.06
C ARG A 422 20.81 13.92 -0.09
N LEU A 423 21.89 13.14 -0.20
CA LEU A 423 21.87 11.70 -0.33
C LEU A 423 22.59 11.06 0.85
N ALA A 424 21.93 10.16 1.57
CA ALA A 424 22.59 9.38 2.62
C ALA A 424 23.29 8.16 2.02
N THR A 425 24.56 7.97 2.36
CA THR A 425 25.36 6.80 1.94
C THR A 425 25.53 5.78 3.06
N GLU A 426 24.90 6.02 4.21
CA GLU A 426 24.78 5.07 5.32
C GLU A 426 23.32 4.73 5.61
N SER A 427 23.04 3.49 6.00
CA SER A 427 21.69 3.06 6.40
C SER A 427 21.32 3.54 7.81
N LYS A 428 21.43 4.85 8.04
CA LYS A 428 21.12 5.52 9.32
C LYS A 428 20.30 6.78 9.07
N VAL A 429 19.29 7.00 9.92
CA VAL A 429 18.40 8.17 9.82
C VAL A 429 19.16 9.50 10.03
N LYS A 430 20.15 9.51 10.91
CA LYS A 430 21.02 10.66 11.22
C LYS A 430 22.46 10.41 10.80
N GLY A 431 22.65 9.68 9.68
CA GLY A 431 23.96 9.44 9.09
C GLY A 431 24.45 10.65 8.30
N GLU A 432 25.71 10.60 7.88
CA GLU A 432 26.27 11.58 6.97
C GLU A 432 25.53 11.61 5.63
N MET A 433 25.34 12.81 5.11
CA MET A 433 24.72 13.03 3.81
C MET A 433 25.66 13.77 2.89
N VAL A 434 25.70 13.34 1.65
CA VAL A 434 26.39 14.02 0.56
C VAL A 434 25.43 15.04 -0.05
N THR A 435 25.79 16.31 -0.02
CA THR A 435 25.07 17.36 -0.77
C THR A 435 25.57 17.36 -2.21
N LEU A 436 24.64 17.23 -3.15
CA LEU A 436 24.96 17.34 -4.59
C LEU A 436 25.16 18.81 -4.96
N SER A 437 26.16 19.11 -5.75
CA SER A 437 26.52 20.46 -6.17
C SER A 437 26.72 20.54 -7.69
N ASN A 438 26.78 21.80 -8.20
CA ASN A 438 27.10 22.10 -9.58
C ASN A 438 26.22 21.35 -10.62
N PRO A 439 24.88 21.43 -10.53
CA PRO A 439 24.03 20.82 -11.55
C PRO A 439 24.17 21.53 -12.89
N THR A 440 23.99 20.78 -13.97
CA THR A 440 23.63 21.39 -15.25
C THR A 440 22.18 21.82 -15.18
N VAL A 441 21.91 23.10 -15.41
CA VAL A 441 20.57 23.67 -15.28
C VAL A 441 20.01 24.08 -16.64
N THR A 442 18.78 23.66 -16.91
CA THR A 442 17.99 24.08 -18.08
C THR A 442 16.57 24.40 -17.63
N ASP A 443 15.83 25.15 -18.44
CA ASP A 443 14.43 25.49 -18.20
C ASP A 443 13.56 24.95 -19.32
N LYS A 444 12.38 24.40 -18.95
CA LYS A 444 11.37 23.94 -19.90
C LYS A 444 9.97 24.21 -19.35
N ASN A 445 9.19 24.97 -20.12
CA ASN A 445 7.81 25.31 -19.80
C ASN A 445 7.63 25.91 -18.39
N GLY A 446 8.61 26.73 -17.95
CA GLY A 446 8.62 27.37 -16.64
C GLY A 446 9.03 26.43 -15.48
N TRP A 447 9.53 25.24 -15.80
CA TRP A 447 10.14 24.32 -14.84
C TRP A 447 11.66 24.34 -14.99
N THR A 448 12.35 24.44 -13.87
CA THR A 448 13.80 24.30 -13.80
C THR A 448 14.16 22.82 -13.73
N ILE A 449 15.09 22.40 -14.58
CA ILE A 449 15.61 21.03 -14.63
C ILE A 449 17.06 21.12 -14.18
N ALA A 450 17.37 20.51 -13.03
CA ALA A 450 18.73 20.41 -12.48
C ALA A 450 19.23 18.98 -12.55
N GLU A 451 20.30 18.76 -13.29
CA GLU A 451 20.94 17.45 -13.48
C GLU A 451 22.28 17.41 -12.76
N TYR A 452 22.41 16.49 -11.81
CA TYR A 452 23.58 16.28 -10.97
C TYR A 452 24.33 15.03 -11.39
N ASP A 453 25.62 15.14 -11.58
CA ASP A 453 26.53 14.00 -11.76
C ASP A 453 26.72 13.28 -10.42
N LEU A 454 26.52 11.96 -10.41
CA LEU A 454 26.69 11.10 -9.24
C LEU A 454 28.06 10.43 -9.16
N SER A 455 29.03 10.82 -9.99
CA SER A 455 30.38 10.20 -10.03
C SER A 455 31.08 10.20 -8.68
N GLN A 456 30.87 11.23 -7.84
CA GLN A 456 31.37 11.30 -6.47
C GLN A 456 30.86 10.20 -5.54
N LEU A 457 29.78 9.51 -5.93
CA LEU A 457 29.16 8.41 -5.20
C LEU A 457 29.48 7.03 -5.80
N ASN A 458 30.35 6.96 -6.80
CA ASN A 458 30.74 5.71 -7.43
C ASN A 458 31.20 4.68 -6.40
N GLY A 459 30.65 3.47 -6.48
CA GLY A 459 30.91 2.38 -5.56
C GLY A 459 30.20 2.48 -4.20
N LYS A 460 29.40 3.53 -3.96
CA LYS A 460 28.57 3.69 -2.76
C LYS A 460 27.13 3.27 -3.05
N THR A 461 26.38 3.02 -1.97
CA THR A 461 24.93 2.79 -2.04
C THR A 461 24.21 4.01 -1.45
N VAL A 462 23.21 4.52 -2.16
CA VAL A 462 22.32 5.58 -1.68
C VAL A 462 21.17 4.92 -0.89
N TYR A 463 21.07 5.24 0.39
CA TYR A 463 20.06 4.71 1.31
C TYR A 463 18.89 5.67 1.56
N MET A 464 19.05 6.95 1.23
CA MET A 464 17.99 7.93 1.39
C MET A 464 18.18 9.10 0.42
N ILE A 465 17.08 9.54 -0.18
CA ILE A 465 17.00 10.76 -0.99
C ILE A 465 16.23 11.79 -0.19
N SER A 466 16.81 12.98 -0.04
CA SER A 466 16.24 14.10 0.72
C SER A 466 16.41 15.40 -0.04
N LEU A 467 15.53 16.35 0.25
CA LEU A 467 15.65 17.74 -0.16
C LEU A 467 15.92 18.60 1.08
N ASN A 468 16.84 19.52 0.97
CA ASN A 468 17.08 20.53 1.99
C ASN A 468 16.77 21.91 1.45
N MET A 469 15.85 22.62 2.11
CA MET A 469 15.46 23.97 1.73
C MET A 469 16.17 24.96 2.65
N LYS A 470 16.71 26.01 2.04
CA LYS A 470 17.39 27.09 2.77
C LYS A 470 16.85 28.46 2.33
N SER A 471 16.70 29.35 3.30
CA SER A 471 16.54 30.77 3.02
C SER A 471 17.89 31.38 2.64
N GLU A 472 17.88 32.30 1.68
CA GLU A 472 19.06 33.09 1.33
C GLU A 472 19.22 34.32 2.24
N THR A 473 18.26 34.58 3.14
CA THR A 473 18.24 35.73 4.04
C THR A 473 18.06 35.30 5.49
#